data_28a59ec1b89f477f1197c9f816eab119
#
_entry.id   28a59ec1b89f477f1197c9f816eab119
#
_cell.length_a   1.000
_cell.length_b   1.000
_cell.length_c   1.000
_cell.angle_alpha   90.00
_cell.angle_beta   90.00
_cell.angle_gamma   90.00
#
_symmetry.space_group_name_H-M   'P 1'
#
loop_
_entity.id
_entity.type
_entity.pdbx_description
1 polymer ?
#
loop_
_entity_poly.entity_id
_entity_poly.type
_entity_poly.pdbx_seq_one_letter_code
_entity_poly.pdbx_strand_id
1 'polypeptide(L)'
;HGEPVSANAIKLLMLTGARKGEVLGATWEMFDLENGVWTKPSAHTKQRKLHRVPLSGPAIQLLVDIKGTARSKAEAVGEQPPPYVFPGVTGKPLTDVKRTWVSVCRKAGLGAEVPLTDTKGKAILDRKGTPKTEFQPNVRIHDIRHSFASILVSAGASLPLIGQMLGHTQVQTTQRYAHLFDDPLRKAAETVGAFMQQPLPTQATASEADQQ
;
A
#
# COMPACT_ATOMS: atom_id res chain seq x y z
N HIS A 1 -19.64 4.89 -15.27
CA HIS A 1 -19.49 5.38 -13.89
C HIS A 1 -18.06 5.09 -13.48
N GLY A 2 -17.22 6.14 -13.34
CA GLY A 2 -15.84 6.00 -12.87
C GLY A 2 -15.80 5.41 -11.46
N GLU A 3 -14.67 4.77 -11.12
CA GLU A 3 -14.49 4.22 -9.77
C GLU A 3 -14.59 5.33 -8.71
N PRO A 4 -15.18 5.04 -7.54
CA PRO A 4 -15.25 6.02 -6.46
C PRO A 4 -13.85 6.48 -6.02
N VAL A 5 -13.68 7.78 -5.73
CA VAL A 5 -12.43 8.38 -5.25
C VAL A 5 -11.84 7.59 -4.06
N SER A 6 -12.71 7.12 -3.17
CA SER A 6 -12.32 6.30 -2.01
C SER A 6 -11.79 4.92 -2.38
N ALA A 7 -12.23 4.30 -3.48
CA ALA A 7 -11.69 3.03 -3.96
C ALA A 7 -10.26 3.22 -4.50
N ASN A 8 -10.02 4.29 -5.26
CA ASN A 8 -8.69 4.64 -5.75
C ASN A 8 -7.72 4.99 -4.61
N ALA A 9 -8.21 5.63 -3.54
CA ALA A 9 -7.40 5.86 -2.34
C ALA A 9 -6.99 4.53 -1.67
N ILE A 10 -7.91 3.56 -1.57
CA ILE A 10 -7.59 2.22 -1.05
C ILE A 10 -6.58 1.50 -1.96
N LYS A 11 -6.72 1.58 -3.29
CA LYS A 11 -5.74 1.01 -4.22
C LYS A 11 -4.35 1.60 -4.01
N LEU A 12 -4.24 2.93 -3.83
CA LEU A 12 -2.94 3.56 -3.56
C LEU A 12 -2.36 3.12 -2.22
N LEU A 13 -3.18 2.93 -1.17
CA LEU A 13 -2.73 2.34 0.10
C LEU A 13 -2.12 0.95 -0.10
N MET A 14 -2.76 0.10 -0.92
CA MET A 14 -2.26 -1.25 -1.21
C MET A 14 -0.94 -1.22 -1.99
N LEU A 15 -0.81 -0.31 -2.96
CA LEU A 15 0.36 -0.21 -3.83
C LEU A 15 1.58 0.46 -3.17
N THR A 16 1.40 1.16 -2.05
CA THR A 16 2.47 1.94 -1.42
C THR A 16 2.73 1.59 0.04
N GLY A 17 1.83 0.90 0.71
CA GLY A 17 1.89 0.66 2.15
C GLY A 17 1.86 1.95 3.00
N ALA A 18 1.49 3.09 2.42
CA ALA A 18 1.45 4.38 3.09
C ALA A 18 0.39 4.44 4.21
N ARG A 19 0.50 5.41 5.11
CA ARG A 19 -0.54 5.64 6.13
C ARG A 19 -1.79 6.24 5.50
N LYS A 20 -2.97 5.89 6.02
CA LYS A 20 -4.26 6.42 5.52
C LYS A 20 -4.23 7.94 5.38
N GLY A 21 -3.80 8.66 6.41
CA GLY A 21 -3.75 10.13 6.39
C GLY A 21 -2.77 10.69 5.35
N GLU A 22 -1.66 10.00 5.06
CA GLU A 22 -0.72 10.40 4.02
C GLU A 22 -1.37 10.33 2.63
N VAL A 23 -2.12 9.26 2.36
CA VAL A 23 -2.82 9.09 1.09
C VAL A 23 -3.97 10.07 0.95
N LEU A 24 -4.84 10.18 1.96
CA LEU A 24 -6.02 11.05 1.88
C LEU A 24 -5.66 12.54 1.79
N GLY A 25 -4.54 12.96 2.43
CA GLY A 25 -4.03 14.32 2.36
C GLY A 25 -3.07 14.61 1.21
N ALA A 26 -2.84 13.64 0.30
CA ALA A 26 -1.88 13.80 -0.79
C ALA A 26 -2.33 14.87 -1.79
N THR A 27 -1.38 15.74 -2.18
CA THR A 27 -1.55 16.72 -3.25
C THR A 27 -0.75 16.32 -4.49
N TRP A 28 -1.12 16.82 -5.66
CA TRP A 28 -0.42 16.52 -6.91
C TRP A 28 1.04 16.96 -6.91
N GLU A 29 1.39 18.02 -6.19
CA GLU A 29 2.75 18.54 -6.06
C GLU A 29 3.71 17.56 -5.36
N MET A 30 3.16 16.60 -4.58
CA MET A 30 3.95 15.57 -3.92
C MET A 30 4.43 14.47 -4.87
N PHE A 31 3.89 14.39 -6.09
CA PHE A 31 4.14 13.30 -7.03
C PHE A 31 4.94 13.78 -8.24
N ASP A 32 6.12 13.21 -8.40
CA ASP A 32 6.90 13.24 -9.62
C ASP A 32 6.59 11.94 -10.40
N LEU A 33 5.62 12.01 -11.31
CA LEU A 33 5.14 10.85 -12.05
C LEU A 33 6.11 10.43 -13.16
N GLU A 34 6.96 11.35 -13.65
CA GLU A 34 7.98 11.07 -14.66
C GLU A 34 9.11 10.22 -14.08
N ASN A 35 9.59 10.59 -12.88
CA ASN A 35 10.62 9.85 -12.16
C ASN A 35 10.04 8.77 -11.23
N GLY A 36 8.72 8.63 -11.14
CA GLY A 36 8.05 7.63 -10.32
C GLY A 36 8.32 7.79 -8.82
N VAL A 37 8.27 9.02 -8.29
CA VAL A 37 8.57 9.31 -6.88
C VAL A 37 7.43 10.06 -6.21
N TRP A 38 7.05 9.58 -5.04
CA TRP A 38 6.19 10.31 -4.11
C TRP A 38 7.01 10.91 -2.97
N THR A 39 7.07 12.24 -2.91
CA THR A 39 7.73 13.00 -1.83
C THR A 39 6.68 13.51 -0.86
N LYS A 40 6.72 13.06 0.38
CA LYS A 40 5.75 13.44 1.42
C LYS A 40 6.47 14.02 2.65
N PRO A 41 5.87 15.03 3.31
CA PRO A 41 6.41 15.54 4.55
C PRO A 41 6.29 14.45 5.63
N SER A 42 7.33 14.29 6.46
CA SER A 42 7.24 13.39 7.61
C SER A 42 6.36 14.04 8.68
N ALA A 43 5.22 13.43 8.98
CA ALA A 43 4.24 13.92 9.95
C ALA A 43 4.74 13.91 11.41
N HIS A 44 5.87 13.25 11.69
CA HIS A 44 6.28 12.90 13.06
C HIS A 44 7.65 13.43 13.51
N THR A 45 8.32 14.27 12.72
CA THR A 45 9.59 14.86 13.16
C THR A 45 9.50 16.36 13.22
N LYS A 46 9.95 16.96 14.35
CA LYS A 46 10.19 18.41 14.48
C LYS A 46 11.08 18.95 13.34
N GLN A 47 11.83 18.09 12.67
CA GLN A 47 12.79 18.40 11.59
C GLN A 47 12.18 18.36 10.18
N ARG A 48 10.87 18.16 9.99
CA ARG A 48 10.20 18.10 8.67
C ARG A 48 10.96 17.29 7.62
N LYS A 49 11.53 16.16 8.00
CA LYS A 49 12.31 15.33 7.09
C LYS A 49 11.42 14.80 5.97
N LEU A 50 11.77 15.09 4.73
CA LEU A 50 11.06 14.60 3.56
C LEU A 50 11.23 13.08 3.46
N HIS A 51 10.15 12.38 3.17
CA HIS A 51 10.16 10.95 2.91
C HIS A 51 9.85 10.71 1.44
N ARG A 52 10.86 10.27 0.68
CA ARG A 52 10.73 9.92 -0.74
C ARG A 52 10.46 8.43 -0.86
N VAL A 53 9.38 8.08 -1.55
CA VAL A 53 8.95 6.69 -1.80
C VAL A 53 8.93 6.46 -3.30
N PRO A 54 9.65 5.46 -3.83
CA PRO A 54 9.52 5.08 -5.21
C PRO A 54 8.12 4.47 -5.46
N LEU A 55 7.56 4.79 -6.60
CA LEU A 55 6.27 4.28 -7.06
C LEU A 55 6.47 3.14 -8.04
N SER A 56 5.70 2.07 -7.87
CA SER A 56 5.61 0.99 -8.86
C SER A 56 4.86 1.44 -10.10
N GLY A 57 5.07 0.78 -11.24
CA GLY A 57 4.34 1.05 -12.48
C GLY A 57 2.81 1.10 -12.29
N PRO A 58 2.19 0.10 -11.62
CA PRO A 58 0.76 0.15 -11.29
C PRO A 58 0.32 1.37 -10.45
N ALA A 59 1.18 1.85 -9.54
CA ALA A 59 0.88 3.05 -8.75
C ALA A 59 0.93 4.32 -9.61
N ILE A 60 1.91 4.43 -10.52
CA ILE A 60 2.03 5.54 -11.47
C ILE A 60 0.80 5.54 -12.38
N GLN A 61 0.44 4.41 -12.99
CA GLN A 61 -0.71 4.30 -13.88
C GLN A 61 -2.01 4.72 -13.19
N LEU A 62 -2.24 4.24 -11.95
CA LEU A 62 -3.39 4.65 -11.14
C LEU A 62 -3.45 6.18 -10.97
N LEU A 63 -2.32 6.82 -10.67
CA LEU A 63 -2.25 8.27 -10.48
C LEU A 63 -2.45 9.04 -11.79
N VAL A 64 -1.91 8.55 -12.90
CA VAL A 64 -2.13 9.12 -14.25
C VAL A 64 -3.61 9.08 -14.61
N ASP A 65 -4.29 7.95 -14.40
CA ASP A 65 -5.73 7.79 -14.70
C ASP A 65 -6.60 8.73 -13.84
N ILE A 66 -6.25 8.87 -12.53
CA ILE A 66 -6.95 9.79 -11.64
C ILE A 66 -6.75 11.24 -12.11
N LYS A 67 -5.49 11.63 -12.46
CA LYS A 67 -5.16 12.98 -12.91
C LYS A 67 -5.89 13.33 -14.21
N GLY A 68 -5.91 12.40 -15.18
CA GLY A 68 -6.65 12.57 -16.44
C GLY A 68 -8.15 12.74 -16.19
N THR A 69 -8.74 11.89 -15.35
CA THR A 69 -10.17 11.99 -14.99
C THR A 69 -10.50 13.32 -14.29
N ALA A 70 -9.64 13.76 -13.36
CA ALA A 70 -9.84 15.02 -12.64
C ALA A 70 -9.76 16.22 -13.59
N ARG A 71 -8.81 16.21 -14.53
CA ARG A 71 -8.63 17.24 -15.55
C ARG A 71 -9.84 17.32 -16.48
N SER A 72 -10.28 16.20 -17.04
CA SER A 72 -11.44 16.17 -17.95
C SER A 72 -12.73 16.65 -17.27
N LYS A 73 -12.93 16.31 -16.00
CA LYS A 73 -14.08 16.80 -15.23
C LYS A 73 -14.02 18.31 -14.98
N ALA A 74 -12.86 18.84 -14.66
CA ALA A 74 -12.66 20.27 -14.43
C ALA A 74 -12.86 21.07 -15.72
N GLU A 75 -12.30 20.61 -16.83
CA GLU A 75 -12.47 21.21 -18.17
C GLU A 75 -13.95 21.24 -18.59
N ALA A 76 -14.72 20.18 -18.31
CA ALA A 76 -16.15 20.10 -18.66
C ALA A 76 -17.02 21.16 -17.96
N VAL A 77 -16.58 21.68 -16.82
CA VAL A 77 -17.30 22.68 -16.02
C VAL A 77 -16.60 24.06 -16.01
N GLY A 78 -15.47 24.19 -16.73
CA GLY A 78 -14.71 25.45 -16.80
C GLY A 78 -13.94 25.77 -15.50
N GLU A 79 -13.64 24.76 -14.67
CA GLU A 79 -12.94 24.92 -13.41
C GLU A 79 -11.50 24.40 -13.46
N GLN A 80 -10.70 24.74 -12.46
CA GLN A 80 -9.38 24.15 -12.26
C GLN A 80 -9.49 22.81 -11.52
N PRO A 81 -8.66 21.81 -11.88
CA PRO A 81 -8.65 20.56 -11.15
C PRO A 81 -8.23 20.77 -9.69
N PRO A 82 -8.81 20.01 -8.74
CA PRO A 82 -8.50 20.16 -7.33
C PRO A 82 -7.02 19.83 -7.04
N PRO A 83 -6.39 20.52 -6.05
CA PRO A 83 -4.99 20.28 -5.70
C PRO A 83 -4.76 18.90 -5.07
N TYR A 84 -5.79 18.31 -4.47
CA TYR A 84 -5.73 17.00 -3.83
C TYR A 84 -5.94 15.87 -4.83
N VAL A 85 -5.21 14.77 -4.66
CA VAL A 85 -5.38 13.54 -5.46
C VAL A 85 -6.74 12.89 -5.18
N PHE A 86 -7.17 12.95 -3.91
CA PHE A 86 -8.44 12.37 -3.45
C PHE A 86 -9.32 13.45 -2.82
N PRO A 87 -9.96 14.29 -3.64
CA PRO A 87 -10.84 15.33 -3.13
C PRO A 87 -12.15 14.73 -2.61
N GLY A 88 -12.64 15.27 -1.49
CA GLY A 88 -14.00 15.07 -1.03
C GLY A 88 -14.99 15.96 -1.80
N VAL A 89 -16.26 15.90 -1.40
CA VAL A 89 -17.36 16.63 -2.07
C VAL A 89 -17.16 18.15 -2.09
N THR A 90 -16.47 18.70 -1.10
CA THR A 90 -16.22 20.14 -0.97
C THR A 90 -14.89 20.61 -1.59
N GLY A 91 -14.19 19.74 -2.35
CA GLY A 91 -12.86 20.04 -2.88
C GLY A 91 -11.73 19.92 -1.83
N LYS A 92 -12.05 19.80 -0.55
CA LYS A 92 -11.07 19.49 0.53
C LYS A 92 -10.63 18.02 0.47
N PRO A 93 -9.56 17.62 1.15
CA PRO A 93 -9.14 16.22 1.17
C PRO A 93 -10.27 15.29 1.61
N LEU A 94 -10.32 14.08 1.06
CA LEU A 94 -11.21 13.04 1.55
C LEU A 94 -10.86 12.72 3.02
N THR A 95 -11.85 12.71 3.89
CA THR A 95 -11.62 12.54 5.34
C THR A 95 -11.55 11.07 5.76
N ASP A 96 -12.32 10.20 5.10
CA ASP A 96 -12.33 8.76 5.42
C ASP A 96 -12.74 7.91 4.20
N VAL A 97 -12.39 6.64 4.27
CA VAL A 97 -12.74 5.60 3.29
C VAL A 97 -13.48 4.42 3.94
N LYS A 98 -13.95 4.60 5.19
CA LYS A 98 -14.55 3.53 6.01
C LYS A 98 -15.70 2.83 5.28
N ARG A 99 -16.63 3.57 4.67
CA ARG A 99 -17.78 2.98 3.96
C ARG A 99 -17.35 2.09 2.81
N THR A 100 -16.39 2.57 2.00
CA THR A 100 -15.85 1.81 0.86
C THR A 100 -15.08 0.60 1.36
N TRP A 101 -14.29 0.74 2.44
CA TRP A 101 -13.57 -0.37 3.05
C TRP A 101 -14.50 -1.48 3.52
N VAL A 102 -15.56 -1.14 4.26
CA VAL A 102 -16.59 -2.09 4.67
C VAL A 102 -17.21 -2.81 3.47
N SER A 103 -17.53 -2.07 2.40
CA SER A 103 -18.08 -2.66 1.16
C SER A 103 -17.08 -3.61 0.49
N VAL A 104 -15.81 -3.25 0.43
CA VAL A 104 -14.74 -4.10 -0.12
C VAL A 104 -14.59 -5.37 0.71
N CYS A 105 -14.51 -5.24 2.03
CA CYS A 105 -14.38 -6.37 2.94
C CYS A 105 -15.59 -7.32 2.84
N ARG A 106 -16.81 -6.78 2.75
CA ARG A 106 -18.02 -7.59 2.57
C ARG A 106 -17.97 -8.39 1.26
N LYS A 107 -17.58 -7.76 0.15
CA LYS A 107 -17.44 -8.45 -1.14
C LYS A 107 -16.34 -9.50 -1.13
N ALA A 108 -15.29 -9.28 -0.35
CA ALA A 108 -14.15 -10.19 -0.22
C ALA A 108 -14.36 -11.29 0.85
N GLY A 109 -15.50 -11.30 1.57
CA GLY A 109 -15.72 -12.26 2.66
C GLY A 109 -14.84 -12.04 3.90
N LEU A 110 -14.33 -10.82 4.08
CA LEU A 110 -13.40 -10.46 5.17
C LEU A 110 -14.16 -9.84 6.36
N GLY A 111 -15.09 -10.59 6.95
CA GLY A 111 -15.88 -10.14 8.09
C GLY A 111 -17.18 -10.92 8.21
N ALA A 112 -18.06 -10.46 9.09
CA ALA A 112 -19.34 -11.08 9.34
C ALA A 112 -20.44 -10.04 9.60
N GLU A 113 -21.69 -10.42 9.38
CA GLU A 113 -22.84 -9.66 9.83
C GLU A 113 -23.02 -9.90 11.34
N VAL A 114 -22.99 -8.83 12.12
CA VAL A 114 -23.18 -8.88 13.58
C VAL A 114 -24.46 -8.16 13.97
N PRO A 115 -25.24 -8.64 14.95
CA PRO A 115 -26.42 -7.95 15.45
C PRO A 115 -26.05 -6.58 16.02
N LEU A 116 -26.80 -5.55 15.65
CA LEU A 116 -26.71 -4.25 16.31
C LEU A 116 -27.34 -4.34 17.69
N THR A 117 -26.62 -3.88 18.71
CA THR A 117 -27.12 -3.82 20.08
C THR A 117 -27.16 -2.39 20.60
N ASP A 118 -28.08 -2.12 21.50
CA ASP A 118 -28.12 -0.87 22.25
C ASP A 118 -27.03 -0.81 23.33
N THR A 119 -26.97 0.27 24.08
CA THR A 119 -26.00 0.48 25.17
C THR A 119 -26.14 -0.51 26.33
N LYS A 120 -27.24 -1.28 26.39
CA LYS A 120 -27.51 -2.34 27.38
C LYS A 120 -27.27 -3.74 26.82
N GLY A 121 -26.78 -3.87 25.59
CA GLY A 121 -26.52 -5.15 24.94
C GLY A 121 -27.76 -5.81 24.33
N LYS A 122 -28.93 -5.16 24.30
CA LYS A 122 -30.15 -5.70 23.71
C LYS A 122 -30.14 -5.45 22.19
N ALA A 123 -30.56 -6.48 21.42
CA ALA A 123 -30.65 -6.38 19.96
C ALA A 123 -31.61 -5.27 19.51
N ILE A 124 -31.16 -4.43 18.58
CA ILE A 124 -31.99 -3.42 17.93
C ILE A 124 -32.76 -4.09 16.82
N LEU A 125 -34.10 -4.00 16.87
CA LEU A 125 -34.97 -4.61 15.87
C LEU A 125 -35.34 -3.60 14.77
N ASP A 126 -35.64 -4.11 13.59
CA ASP A 126 -36.25 -3.37 12.51
C ASP A 126 -37.78 -3.22 12.71
N ARG A 127 -38.47 -2.59 11.74
CA ARG A 127 -39.93 -2.41 11.79
C ARG A 127 -40.73 -3.73 11.73
N LYS A 128 -40.08 -4.85 11.33
CA LYS A 128 -40.68 -6.18 11.22
C LYS A 128 -40.32 -7.07 12.41
N GLY A 129 -39.60 -6.54 13.42
CA GLY A 129 -39.16 -7.31 14.58
C GLY A 129 -37.90 -8.16 14.34
N THR A 130 -37.25 -8.02 13.20
CA THR A 130 -36.02 -8.74 12.88
C THR A 130 -34.81 -7.98 13.44
N PRO A 131 -33.82 -8.66 14.06
CA PRO A 131 -32.59 -8.01 14.51
C PRO A 131 -31.87 -7.31 13.34
N LYS A 132 -31.58 -6.02 13.50
CA LYS A 132 -30.72 -5.28 12.56
C LYS A 132 -29.29 -5.79 12.68
N THR A 133 -28.64 -5.96 11.55
CA THR A 133 -27.23 -6.35 11.49
C THR A 133 -26.38 -5.24 10.87
N GLU A 134 -25.11 -5.23 11.22
CA GLU A 134 -24.07 -4.42 10.57
C GLU A 134 -22.93 -5.35 10.18
N PHE A 135 -22.38 -5.18 8.97
CA PHE A 135 -21.21 -5.92 8.57
C PHE A 135 -19.98 -5.37 9.29
N GLN A 136 -19.32 -6.21 10.06
CA GLN A 136 -18.10 -5.89 10.77
C GLN A 136 -16.89 -6.56 10.09
N PRO A 137 -15.99 -5.77 9.47
CA PRO A 137 -14.76 -6.32 8.94
C PRO A 137 -13.88 -6.92 10.05
N ASN A 138 -13.29 -8.09 9.79
CA ASN A 138 -12.26 -8.68 10.65
C ASN A 138 -10.85 -8.17 10.36
N VAL A 139 -10.70 -7.31 9.35
CA VAL A 139 -9.46 -6.64 8.97
C VAL A 139 -9.65 -5.13 8.96
N ARG A 140 -8.65 -4.40 9.44
CA ARG A 140 -8.64 -2.94 9.48
C ARG A 140 -7.94 -2.40 8.24
N ILE A 141 -8.26 -1.18 7.84
CA ILE A 141 -7.58 -0.52 6.73
C ILE A 141 -6.06 -0.36 6.97
N HIS A 142 -5.64 -0.28 8.23
CA HIS A 142 -4.22 -0.22 8.57
C HIS A 142 -3.48 -1.55 8.34
N ASP A 143 -4.20 -2.66 8.31
CA ASP A 143 -3.62 -3.97 8.09
C ASP A 143 -3.13 -4.14 6.63
N ILE A 144 -3.61 -3.30 5.69
CA ILE A 144 -3.04 -3.16 4.33
C ILE A 144 -1.53 -2.87 4.41
N ARG A 145 -1.12 -1.98 5.30
CA ARG A 145 0.29 -1.62 5.48
C ARG A 145 1.10 -2.78 6.07
N HIS A 146 0.51 -3.58 6.96
CA HIS A 146 1.14 -4.80 7.46
C HIS A 146 1.30 -5.83 6.35
N SER A 147 0.26 -6.02 5.52
CA SER A 147 0.33 -6.90 4.35
C SER A 147 1.40 -6.47 3.36
N PHE A 148 1.52 -5.16 3.08
CA PHE A 148 2.58 -4.61 2.23
C PHE A 148 3.98 -4.95 2.78
N ALA A 149 4.19 -4.77 4.10
CA ALA A 149 5.45 -5.15 4.74
C ALA A 149 5.73 -6.65 4.64
N SER A 150 4.72 -7.49 4.89
CA SER A 150 4.86 -8.95 4.80
C SER A 150 5.22 -9.41 3.39
N ILE A 151 4.62 -8.80 2.35
CA ILE A 151 4.97 -9.07 0.95
C ILE A 151 6.43 -8.74 0.68
N LEU A 152 6.93 -7.60 1.17
CA LEU A 152 8.34 -7.21 1.02
C LEU A 152 9.28 -8.20 1.74
N VAL A 153 8.93 -8.66 2.94
CA VAL A 153 9.69 -9.71 3.65
C VAL A 153 9.74 -10.99 2.82
N SER A 154 8.60 -11.46 2.33
CA SER A 154 8.52 -12.67 1.50
C SER A 154 9.30 -12.55 0.20
N ALA A 155 9.46 -11.33 -0.32
CA ALA A 155 10.31 -11.02 -1.47
C ALA A 155 11.81 -10.88 -1.11
N GLY A 156 12.21 -11.08 0.15
CA GLY A 156 13.60 -11.01 0.60
C GLY A 156 14.11 -9.60 0.92
N ALA A 157 13.24 -8.60 1.00
CA ALA A 157 13.65 -7.25 1.37
C ALA A 157 14.13 -7.18 2.82
N SER A 158 15.25 -6.49 3.07
CA SER A 158 15.79 -6.34 4.43
C SER A 158 14.90 -5.44 5.31
N LEU A 159 14.96 -5.63 6.63
CA LEU A 159 14.22 -4.77 7.59
C LEU A 159 14.52 -3.27 7.40
N PRO A 160 15.79 -2.81 7.20
CA PRO A 160 16.06 -1.41 6.91
C PRO A 160 15.35 -0.90 5.66
N LEU A 161 15.35 -1.68 4.56
CA LEU A 161 14.66 -1.32 3.31
C LEU A 161 13.15 -1.20 3.53
N ILE A 162 12.53 -2.15 4.22
CA ILE A 162 11.11 -2.09 4.59
C ILE A 162 10.82 -0.85 5.44
N GLY A 163 11.68 -0.55 6.42
CA GLY A 163 11.58 0.64 7.24
C GLY A 163 11.63 1.93 6.42
N GLN A 164 12.53 2.03 5.45
CA GLN A 164 12.62 3.15 4.51
C GLN A 164 11.37 3.28 3.65
N MET A 165 10.91 2.19 3.03
CA MET A 165 9.69 2.18 2.21
C MET A 165 8.47 2.66 2.99
N LEU A 166 8.33 2.20 4.22
CA LEU A 166 7.22 2.57 5.08
C LEU A 166 7.37 3.94 5.76
N GLY A 167 8.58 4.54 5.78
CA GLY A 167 8.86 5.78 6.50
C GLY A 167 8.80 5.60 8.02
N HIS A 168 9.39 4.52 8.52
CA HIS A 168 9.61 4.34 9.95
C HIS A 168 10.81 5.17 10.40
N THR A 169 10.62 6.02 11.41
CA THR A 169 11.70 6.81 12.01
C THR A 169 12.46 6.03 13.08
N GLN A 170 11.88 4.95 13.59
CA GLN A 170 12.46 4.08 14.60
C GLN A 170 12.58 2.65 14.06
N VAL A 171 13.75 2.06 14.23
CA VAL A 171 14.06 0.68 13.77
C VAL A 171 13.13 -0.33 14.46
N GLN A 172 12.82 -0.14 15.75
CA GLN A 172 11.92 -1.01 16.52
C GLN A 172 10.54 -1.16 15.88
N THR A 173 10.06 -0.14 15.16
CA THR A 173 8.77 -0.22 14.47
C THR A 173 8.78 -1.27 13.35
N THR A 174 9.92 -1.49 12.72
CA THR A 174 10.08 -2.49 11.65
C THR A 174 10.43 -3.87 12.20
N GLN A 175 11.03 -3.96 13.39
CA GLN A 175 11.38 -5.23 14.03
C GLN A 175 10.18 -6.14 14.30
N ARG A 176 8.96 -5.60 14.36
CA ARG A 176 7.73 -6.41 14.45
C ARG A 176 7.57 -7.41 13.31
N TYR A 177 8.25 -7.23 12.21
CA TYR A 177 8.24 -8.13 11.04
C TYR A 177 9.41 -9.12 11.05
N ALA A 178 10.30 -9.07 12.05
CA ALA A 178 11.49 -9.93 12.10
C ALA A 178 11.13 -11.42 12.12
N HIS A 179 10.03 -11.79 12.78
CA HIS A 179 9.54 -13.17 12.83
C HIS A 179 9.13 -13.74 11.46
N LEU A 180 8.95 -12.91 10.45
CA LEU A 180 8.60 -13.35 9.09
C LEU A 180 9.85 -13.71 8.25
N PHE A 181 11.07 -13.59 8.82
CA PHE A 181 12.32 -13.84 8.09
C PHE A 181 12.79 -15.28 8.13
N ASP A 182 12.15 -16.19 8.86
CA ASP A 182 12.59 -17.59 8.96
C ASP A 182 12.64 -18.26 7.57
N ASP A 183 11.62 -18.12 6.74
CA ASP A 183 11.59 -18.65 5.37
C ASP A 183 12.59 -17.95 4.43
N PRO A 184 12.69 -16.61 4.38
CA PRO A 184 13.74 -15.90 3.65
C PRO A 184 15.16 -16.31 4.04
N LEU A 185 15.46 -16.51 5.34
CA LEU A 185 16.76 -16.95 5.81
C LEU A 185 17.08 -18.37 5.32
N ARG A 186 16.12 -19.28 5.36
CA ARG A 186 16.28 -20.64 4.81
C ARG A 186 16.57 -20.60 3.31
N LYS A 187 15.80 -19.82 2.54
CA LYS A 187 16.04 -19.65 1.10
C LYS A 187 17.43 -19.07 0.79
N ALA A 188 17.89 -18.13 1.59
CA ALA A 188 19.25 -17.56 1.44
C ALA A 188 20.33 -18.62 1.69
N ALA A 189 20.18 -19.44 2.73
CA ALA A 189 21.09 -20.55 3.01
C ALA A 189 21.11 -21.58 1.86
N GLU A 190 19.94 -21.97 1.34
CA GLU A 190 19.83 -22.88 0.18
C GLU A 190 20.49 -22.29 -1.07
N THR A 191 20.36 -20.98 -1.30
CA THR A 191 21.01 -20.31 -2.44
C THR A 191 22.54 -20.42 -2.35
N VAL A 192 23.12 -20.21 -1.15
CA VAL A 192 24.56 -20.39 -0.94
C VAL A 192 24.96 -21.85 -1.14
N GLY A 193 24.19 -22.80 -0.59
CA GLY A 193 24.43 -24.23 -0.75
C GLY A 193 24.44 -24.65 -2.24
N ALA A 194 23.45 -24.18 -3.01
CA ALA A 194 23.36 -24.46 -4.45
C ALA A 194 24.54 -23.85 -5.23
N PHE A 195 24.96 -22.63 -4.89
CA PHE A 195 26.11 -21.99 -5.52
C PHE A 195 27.40 -22.77 -5.27
N MET A 196 27.63 -23.23 -4.03
CA MET A 196 28.82 -24.02 -3.66
C MET A 196 28.86 -25.42 -4.28
N GLN A 197 27.73 -25.94 -4.74
CA GLN A 197 27.65 -27.24 -5.43
C GLN A 197 27.87 -27.13 -6.95
N GLN A 198 27.94 -25.92 -7.52
CA GLN A 198 28.23 -25.75 -8.94
C GLN A 198 29.67 -26.15 -9.21
N PRO A 199 29.94 -27.01 -10.22
CA PRO A 199 31.32 -27.34 -10.61
C PRO A 199 32.03 -26.05 -11.06
N LEU A 200 33.26 -25.89 -10.59
CA LEU A 200 34.11 -24.77 -11.05
C LEU A 200 34.17 -24.79 -12.59
N PRO A 201 34.06 -23.64 -13.27
CA PRO A 201 34.25 -23.58 -14.72
C PRO A 201 35.64 -24.16 -15.01
N THR A 202 35.68 -25.27 -15.74
CA THR A 202 36.92 -25.87 -16.23
C THR A 202 37.58 -24.83 -17.10
N GLN A 203 38.73 -24.32 -16.70
CA GLN A 203 39.55 -23.49 -17.57
C GLN A 203 39.86 -24.35 -18.83
N ALA A 204 39.26 -23.98 -19.96
CA ALA A 204 39.67 -24.53 -21.23
C ALA A 204 41.15 -24.24 -21.38
N THR A 205 41.95 -25.28 -21.31
CA THR A 205 43.41 -25.25 -21.58
C THR A 205 43.61 -24.63 -22.96
N ALA A 206 44.10 -23.40 -22.96
CA ALA A 206 44.67 -22.77 -24.15
C ALA A 206 45.99 -23.52 -24.46
N SER A 207 45.87 -24.63 -25.18
CA SER A 207 47.03 -25.34 -25.72
C SER A 207 46.52 -26.08 -26.96
N GLU A 208 46.63 -25.41 -28.11
CA GLU A 208 46.78 -25.93 -29.44
C GLU A 208 46.60 -24.81 -30.47
N ALA A 209 47.56 -23.92 -30.53
CA ALA A 209 47.76 -23.02 -31.68
C ALA A 209 49.22 -22.52 -31.71
N ASP A 210 50.17 -23.45 -31.69
CA ASP A 210 51.53 -23.09 -32.07
C ASP A 210 52.23 -24.37 -32.68
N GLN A 211 51.75 -24.80 -33.81
CA GLN A 211 52.48 -25.66 -34.76
C GLN A 211 51.71 -25.68 -36.10
N GLN A 212 51.98 -24.68 -36.97
CA GLN A 212 52.15 -24.84 -38.41
C GLN A 212 52.66 -23.53 -39.02
#